data_8498e2e26228724f9b8534a20526fedc
#
_entry.id   8498e2e26228724f9b8534a20526fedc
#
_cell.length_a   1.000
_cell.length_b   1.000
_cell.length_c   1.000
_cell.angle_alpha   90.00
_cell.angle_beta   90.00
_cell.angle_gamma   90.00
#
_symmetry.space_group_name_H-M   'P 1'
#
loop_
_entity.id
_entity.type
_entity.pdbx_description
1 polymer ?
#
loop_
_entity_poly.entity_id
_entity_poly.type
_entity_poly.pdbx_seq_one_letter_code
_entity_poly.pdbx_strand_id
1 'polypeptide(L)'
;MWRIMTDHSAQTLHIVGGGMAGSEAAWQAANMGVSVVIHEMRPKVETFAHQTGNLGEMVCSNSFRSDDDEQNAVGLLHWEMRAAGGLIMATADEHRLPAGGALAVDR
;
A
#
# COMPACT_ATOMS: atom_id res chain seq x y z
N MET A 1 -31.18 -14.08 17.79
CA MET A 1 -30.31 -13.45 18.81
C MET A 1 -29.08 -12.93 18.13
N TRP A 2 -28.83 -11.65 18.25
CA TRP A 2 -27.63 -11.03 17.72
C TRP A 2 -26.49 -11.31 18.67
N ARG A 3 -25.47 -12.00 18.20
CA ARG A 3 -24.21 -12.13 18.91
C ARG A 3 -23.24 -11.17 18.27
N ILE A 4 -22.93 -10.09 18.95
CA ILE A 4 -21.79 -9.27 18.57
C ILE A 4 -20.56 -10.11 18.90
N MET A 5 -19.92 -10.64 17.86
CA MET A 5 -18.67 -11.35 18.04
C MET A 5 -17.58 -10.30 18.30
N THR A 6 -17.19 -10.17 19.57
CA THR A 6 -16.05 -9.36 19.98
C THR A 6 -14.72 -10.12 19.88
N ASP A 7 -14.79 -11.40 19.55
CA ASP A 7 -13.61 -12.22 19.32
C ASP A 7 -13.15 -12.03 17.87
N HIS A 8 -12.25 -11.09 17.66
CA HIS A 8 -11.64 -10.81 16.36
C HIS A 8 -10.75 -11.96 15.86
N SER A 9 -10.36 -12.91 16.72
CA SER A 9 -9.55 -14.07 16.35
C SER A 9 -10.30 -15.07 15.45
N ALA A 10 -11.65 -15.06 15.48
CA ALA A 10 -12.49 -15.92 14.65
C ALA A 10 -12.81 -15.31 13.27
N GLN A 11 -12.45 -14.06 13.02
CA GLN A 11 -12.70 -13.38 11.75
C GLN A 11 -11.40 -13.10 11.03
N THR A 12 -11.33 -13.52 9.78
CA THR A 12 -10.21 -13.24 8.89
C THR A 12 -10.66 -12.28 7.80
N LEU A 13 -9.94 -11.18 7.64
CA LEU A 13 -10.14 -10.26 6.53
C LEU A 13 -9.45 -10.83 5.28
N HIS A 14 -10.22 -11.03 4.22
CA HIS A 14 -9.71 -11.46 2.94
C HIS A 14 -9.55 -10.26 2.01
N ILE A 15 -8.35 -10.05 1.48
CA ILE A 15 -8.01 -8.98 0.55
C ILE A 15 -7.67 -9.61 -0.79
N VAL A 16 -8.35 -9.19 -1.85
CA VAL A 16 -8.11 -9.66 -3.21
C VAL A 16 -7.23 -8.67 -3.94
N GLY A 17 -6.05 -9.12 -4.31
CA GLY A 17 -5.02 -8.32 -4.96
C GLY A 17 -3.92 -7.86 -4.01
N GLY A 18 -2.68 -8.21 -4.35
CA GLY A 18 -1.46 -7.88 -3.59
C GLY A 18 -0.68 -6.69 -4.16
N GLY A 19 -1.34 -5.75 -4.81
CA GLY A 19 -0.75 -4.49 -5.24
C GLY A 19 -0.53 -3.52 -4.07
N MET A 20 -0.21 -2.26 -4.37
CA MET A 20 0.06 -1.26 -3.33
C MET A 20 -1.16 -1.06 -2.41
N ALA A 21 -2.36 -0.97 -2.97
CA ALA A 21 -3.58 -0.79 -2.18
C ALA A 21 -3.88 -1.98 -1.27
N GLY A 22 -3.80 -3.20 -1.79
CA GLY A 22 -4.03 -4.41 -1.01
C GLY A 22 -2.98 -4.63 0.07
N SER A 23 -1.73 -4.32 -0.23
CA SER A 23 -0.62 -4.39 0.74
C SER A 23 -0.79 -3.37 1.86
N GLU A 24 -1.18 -2.14 1.55
CA GLU A 24 -1.48 -1.11 2.54
C GLU A 24 -2.64 -1.52 3.45
N ALA A 25 -3.74 -2.01 2.86
CA ALA A 25 -4.90 -2.46 3.61
C ALA A 25 -4.55 -3.62 4.56
N ALA A 26 -3.76 -4.58 4.09
CA ALA A 26 -3.31 -5.72 4.88
C ALA A 26 -2.44 -5.28 6.06
N TRP A 27 -1.51 -4.35 5.81
CA TRP A 27 -0.64 -3.80 6.83
C TRP A 27 -1.42 -3.08 7.93
N GLN A 28 -2.35 -2.20 7.54
CA GLN A 28 -3.17 -1.46 8.48
C GLN A 28 -4.05 -2.40 9.32
N ALA A 29 -4.72 -3.36 8.69
CA ALA A 29 -5.57 -4.32 9.38
C ALA A 29 -4.77 -5.20 10.36
N ALA A 30 -3.59 -5.69 9.93
CA ALA A 30 -2.71 -6.50 10.77
C ALA A 30 -2.22 -5.71 11.99
N ASN A 31 -1.88 -4.44 11.83
CA ASN A 31 -1.48 -3.57 12.93
C ASN A 31 -2.61 -3.29 13.93
N MET A 32 -3.86 -3.43 13.49
CA MET A 32 -5.05 -3.37 14.36
C MET A 32 -5.37 -4.70 15.03
N GLY A 33 -4.54 -5.73 14.83
CA GLY A 33 -4.76 -7.07 15.40
C GLY A 33 -5.76 -7.93 14.63
N VAL A 34 -6.11 -7.55 13.41
CA VAL A 34 -7.00 -8.33 12.55
C VAL A 34 -6.21 -9.39 11.81
N SER A 35 -6.70 -10.63 11.80
CA SER A 35 -6.14 -11.69 10.97
C SER A 35 -6.42 -11.38 9.49
N VAL A 36 -5.40 -11.43 8.63
CA VAL A 36 -5.49 -11.04 7.22
C VAL A 36 -4.97 -12.13 6.30
N VAL A 37 -5.65 -12.33 5.19
CA VAL A 37 -5.18 -13.18 4.08
C VAL A 37 -5.25 -12.36 2.79
N ILE A 38 -4.13 -12.28 2.08
CA ILE A 38 -4.06 -11.66 0.75
C ILE A 38 -4.16 -12.77 -0.30
N HIS A 39 -5.07 -12.60 -1.24
CA HIS A 39 -5.22 -13.45 -2.42
C HIS A 39 -4.57 -12.74 -3.61
N GLU A 40 -3.39 -13.19 -4.00
CA GLU A 40 -2.64 -12.66 -5.14
C GLU A 40 -2.49 -13.73 -6.22
N MET A 41 -2.80 -13.37 -7.46
CA MET A 41 -2.71 -14.31 -8.58
C MET A 41 -1.27 -14.56 -9.06
N ARG A 42 -0.37 -13.61 -8.87
CA ARG A 42 1.04 -13.79 -9.22
C ARG A 42 1.76 -14.67 -8.19
N PRO A 43 2.74 -15.43 -8.56
CA PRO A 43 3.34 -15.58 -9.90
C PRO A 43 2.60 -16.57 -10.82
N LYS A 44 1.51 -17.20 -10.38
CA LYS A 44 0.82 -18.23 -11.19
C LYS A 44 0.20 -17.64 -12.44
N VAL A 45 -0.39 -16.45 -12.32
CA VAL A 45 -0.94 -15.66 -13.45
C VAL A 45 -0.22 -14.33 -13.47
N GLU A 46 0.48 -14.07 -14.55
CA GLU A 46 1.24 -12.86 -14.74
C GLU A 46 0.39 -11.77 -15.39
N THR A 47 0.84 -10.51 -15.25
CA THR A 47 0.26 -9.34 -15.90
C THR A 47 1.30 -8.64 -16.77
N PHE A 48 0.87 -7.82 -17.72
CA PHE A 48 1.80 -7.03 -18.55
C PHE A 48 2.60 -6.00 -17.75
N ALA A 49 2.07 -5.53 -16.64
CA ALA A 49 2.65 -4.43 -15.90
C ALA A 49 3.69 -4.87 -14.86
N HIS A 50 3.48 -6.04 -14.26
CA HIS A 50 4.33 -6.53 -13.18
C HIS A 50 5.58 -7.24 -13.71
N GLN A 51 6.68 -7.05 -13.00
CA GLN A 51 7.99 -7.67 -13.31
C GLN A 51 8.35 -8.78 -12.34
N THR A 52 7.74 -8.80 -11.16
CA THR A 52 8.03 -9.75 -10.07
C THR A 52 6.75 -10.33 -9.49
N GLY A 53 6.89 -11.35 -8.64
CA GLY A 53 5.81 -11.86 -7.80
C GLY A 53 5.68 -11.16 -6.45
N ASN A 54 6.44 -10.10 -6.19
CA ASN A 54 6.44 -9.40 -4.92
C ASN A 54 5.15 -8.59 -4.72
N LEU A 55 4.73 -8.48 -3.47
CA LEU A 55 3.59 -7.64 -3.10
C LEU A 55 3.95 -6.16 -3.18
N GLY A 56 2.96 -5.33 -3.46
CA GLY A 56 3.13 -3.87 -3.45
C GLY A 56 4.03 -3.33 -4.55
N GLU A 57 4.22 -4.06 -5.64
CA GLU A 57 5.09 -3.64 -6.73
C GLU A 57 4.57 -2.38 -7.43
N MET A 58 5.48 -1.42 -7.61
CA MET A 58 5.23 -0.20 -8.37
C MET A 58 5.47 -0.46 -9.86
N VAL A 59 4.44 -0.39 -10.70
CA VAL A 59 4.46 -0.96 -12.05
C VAL A 59 4.64 0.04 -13.18
N CYS A 60 4.04 1.23 -13.11
CA CYS A 60 4.01 2.17 -14.23
C CYS A 60 5.29 2.98 -14.38
N SER A 61 5.83 3.45 -13.27
CA SER A 61 7.05 4.26 -13.20
C SER A 61 7.68 4.15 -11.82
N ASN A 62 8.77 4.85 -11.58
CA ASN A 62 9.36 4.98 -10.26
C ASN A 62 8.96 6.28 -9.54
N SER A 63 7.91 6.96 -10.01
CA SER A 63 7.50 8.26 -9.47
C SER A 63 6.08 8.22 -8.93
N PHE A 64 5.90 8.72 -7.70
CA PHE A 64 4.61 9.05 -7.12
C PHE A 64 4.13 10.47 -7.48
N ARG A 65 4.81 11.16 -8.39
CA ARG A 65 4.53 12.52 -8.84
C ARG A 65 4.90 13.56 -7.79
N SER A 66 4.22 14.73 -7.82
CA SER A 66 4.54 15.84 -6.91
C SER A 66 4.36 15.46 -5.44
N ASP A 67 5.31 15.89 -4.62
CA ASP A 67 5.29 15.73 -3.17
C ASP A 67 5.04 17.07 -2.44
N ASP A 68 4.60 18.08 -3.17
CA ASP A 68 4.26 19.41 -2.65
C ASP A 68 2.83 19.40 -2.11
N ASP A 69 2.70 19.37 -0.79
CA ASP A 69 1.41 19.29 -0.09
C ASP A 69 0.66 20.63 -0.03
N GLU A 70 1.32 21.72 -0.31
CA GLU A 70 0.70 23.05 -0.27
C GLU A 70 0.12 23.48 -1.63
N GLN A 71 0.78 23.08 -2.74
CA GLN A 71 0.45 23.55 -4.07
C GLN A 71 -0.12 22.45 -5.00
N ASN A 72 -0.15 21.22 -4.55
CA ASN A 72 -0.51 20.09 -5.41
C ASN A 72 -1.36 19.06 -4.67
N ALA A 73 -2.49 18.67 -5.28
CA ALA A 73 -3.42 17.71 -4.70
C ALA A 73 -2.79 16.33 -4.46
N VAL A 74 -1.88 15.88 -5.32
CA VAL A 74 -1.16 14.62 -5.13
C VAL A 74 -0.22 14.71 -3.94
N GLY A 75 0.48 15.82 -3.77
CA GLY A 75 1.33 16.07 -2.61
C GLY A 75 0.53 16.12 -1.31
N LEU A 76 -0.65 16.74 -1.32
CA LEU A 76 -1.56 16.74 -0.17
C LEU A 76 -2.01 15.31 0.19
N LEU A 77 -2.34 14.50 -0.80
CA LEU A 77 -2.68 13.09 -0.58
C LEU A 77 -1.51 12.32 0.06
N HIS A 78 -0.29 12.54 -0.40
CA HIS A 78 0.90 11.95 0.24
C HIS A 78 1.03 12.35 1.71
N TRP A 79 0.81 13.62 2.01
CA TRP A 79 0.83 14.12 3.37
C TRP A 79 -0.22 13.43 4.25
N GLU A 80 -1.46 13.31 3.75
CA GLU A 80 -2.54 12.62 4.45
C GLU A 80 -2.22 11.14 4.71
N MET A 81 -1.68 10.44 3.71
CA MET A 81 -1.27 9.05 3.86
C MET A 81 -0.13 8.88 4.86
N ARG A 82 0.84 9.81 4.90
CA ARG A 82 1.88 9.82 5.93
C ARG A 82 1.31 10.05 7.32
N ALA A 83 0.39 11.00 7.46
CA ALA A 83 -0.29 11.29 8.72
C ALA A 83 -1.09 10.10 9.24
N ALA A 84 -1.64 9.28 8.33
CA ALA A 84 -2.33 8.04 8.66
C ALA A 84 -1.39 6.85 8.96
N GLY A 85 -0.08 7.04 8.90
CA GLY A 85 0.89 5.97 9.15
C GLY A 85 0.98 4.94 8.03
N GLY A 86 0.84 5.38 6.77
CA GLY A 86 0.85 4.52 5.59
C GLY A 86 2.18 3.80 5.38
N LEU A 87 2.13 2.50 5.13
CA LEU A 87 3.29 1.66 4.82
C LEU A 87 3.96 2.11 3.52
N ILE A 88 3.15 2.34 2.47
CA ILE A 88 3.67 2.67 1.14
C ILE A 88 4.44 3.99 1.18
N MET A 89 3.91 5.02 1.83
CA MET A 89 4.60 6.31 1.95
C MET A 89 5.85 6.21 2.82
N ALA A 90 5.83 5.48 3.91
CA ALA A 90 7.01 5.27 4.74
C ALA A 90 8.13 4.58 3.96
N THR A 91 7.80 3.51 3.23
CA THR A 91 8.75 2.79 2.38
C THR A 91 9.27 3.67 1.23
N ALA A 92 8.39 4.45 0.60
CA ALA A 92 8.78 5.38 -0.46
C ALA A 92 9.77 6.43 0.05
N ASP A 93 9.55 6.97 1.23
CA ASP A 93 10.45 7.95 1.84
C ASP A 93 11.84 7.37 2.14
N GLU A 94 11.91 6.11 2.58
CA GLU A 94 13.18 5.40 2.82
C GLU A 94 13.97 5.14 1.52
N HIS A 95 13.30 5.01 0.39
CA HIS A 95 13.89 4.69 -0.91
C HIS A 95 13.85 5.85 -1.89
N ARG A 96 13.73 7.07 -1.38
CA ARG A 96 13.65 8.29 -2.19
C ARG A 96 14.92 8.52 -3.00
N LEU A 97 14.72 8.88 -4.26
CA LEU A 97 15.79 9.36 -5.16
C LEU A 97 15.65 10.87 -5.39
N PRO A 98 16.76 11.57 -5.68
CA PRO A 98 16.71 12.98 -6.05
C PRO A 98 15.86 13.19 -7.32
N ALA A 99 14.80 13.96 -7.22
CA ALA A 99 13.86 14.23 -8.32
C ALA A 99 13.18 15.61 -8.21
N GLY A 100 13.85 16.59 -7.62
CA GLY A 100 13.28 17.92 -7.36
C GLY A 100 12.08 17.83 -6.41
N GLY A 101 10.92 18.38 -6.82
CA GLY A 101 9.70 18.37 -6.01
C GLY A 101 8.86 17.09 -6.14
N ALA A 102 9.31 16.11 -6.90
CA ALA A 102 8.62 14.83 -7.05
C ALA A 102 9.10 13.79 -6.04
N LEU A 103 8.23 12.87 -5.67
CA LEU A 103 8.60 11.68 -4.92
C LEU A 103 8.93 10.56 -5.92
N ALA A 104 10.19 10.40 -6.22
CA ALA A 104 10.72 9.27 -7.00
C ALA A 104 11.46 8.30 -6.09
N VAL A 105 11.41 7.02 -6.42
CA VAL A 105 11.95 5.95 -5.59
C VAL A 105 12.80 4.97 -6.38
N ASP A 106 13.68 4.31 -5.67
CA ASP A 106 14.40 3.12 -6.15
C ASP A 106 13.50 1.90 -5.94
N ARG A 107 12.90 1.43 -7.03
CA ARG A 107 11.93 0.32 -7.00
C ARG A 107 12.56 -1.03 -7.25
#